data_6e75d62007c0b40a41261ab05e3852af
#
_entry.id   6e75d62007c0b40a41261ab05e3852af
#
_cell.length_a   1.000
_cell.length_b   1.000
_cell.length_c   1.000
_cell.angle_alpha   90.00
_cell.angle_beta   90.00
_cell.angle_gamma   90.00
#
_symmetry.space_group_name_H-M   'P 1'
#
loop_
_entity.id
_entity.type
_entity.pdbx_description
1 polymer ?
#
loop_
_entity_poly.entity_id
_entity_poly.type
_entity_poly.pdbx_seq_one_letter_code
_entity_poly.pdbx_strand_id
1 'polypeptide(L)'
;NVHTLTPAWMMSFGDEKQRGQESQALVYDGIIYVTASYSRIFAMDARTGEKLWTYSHRLPEGIRPCCDVVNRGAAIFGDKVFFGTLDAGIVALDRITGKVVWKKRFEDYKAGYTMTGAPTLIKDQRTGKVLLIHGSSGDEFGVVGKLFARDPDTGEEVWMRPFVEGHMGRLDGEESTPTGGSREPKTWPRDENGELVEAWHHGGGAPWQSASFDMETNTIIIGAGNPAPWNTWKRTAKGDDPRNWDNLYTSGQVGVDPSTGEVKWFYQHTPNDAWDFSGNNELVLFEYQDGGKTVKATGHADRNGFFYVVDREDGDFIRGFPFVDGITWATHIDPDTGRPV
;
A
#
# COMPACT_ATOMS: atom_id res chain seq x y z
N ASN A 1 2.96 -17.01 29.88
CA ASN A 1 3.27 -15.77 30.62
C ASN A 1 2.27 -14.63 30.42
N VAL A 2 1.29 -14.78 29.49
CA VAL A 2 0.25 -13.74 29.26
C VAL A 2 -0.54 -13.42 30.54
N HIS A 3 -0.79 -14.43 31.37
CA HIS A 3 -1.56 -14.24 32.64
C HIS A 3 -0.83 -13.40 33.69
N THR A 4 0.43 -13.08 33.49
CA THR A 4 1.23 -12.25 34.43
C THR A 4 1.48 -10.84 33.91
N LEU A 5 0.97 -10.50 32.70
CA LEU A 5 1.10 -9.16 32.17
C LEU A 5 0.21 -8.17 32.92
N THR A 6 0.79 -7.05 33.29
CA THR A 6 0.09 -5.91 33.88
C THR A 6 0.44 -4.64 33.11
N PRO A 7 -0.47 -3.66 33.01
CA PRO A 7 -0.17 -2.36 32.40
C PRO A 7 0.97 -1.68 33.16
N ALA A 8 2.01 -1.22 32.45
CA ALA A 8 3.09 -0.45 33.06
C ALA A 8 2.72 1.05 33.13
N TRP A 9 2.12 1.56 32.07
CA TRP A 9 1.65 2.94 31.98
C TRP A 9 0.61 3.05 30.84
N MET A 10 -0.06 4.19 30.76
CA MET A 10 -1.05 4.53 29.73
C MET A 10 -0.93 6.00 29.39
N MET A 11 -1.11 6.32 28.11
CA MET A 11 -1.08 7.69 27.59
C MET A 11 -2.20 7.93 26.60
N SER A 12 -2.83 9.11 26.66
CA SER A 12 -3.77 9.60 25.66
C SER A 12 -3.03 10.54 24.70
N PHE A 13 -3.29 10.38 23.38
CA PHE A 13 -2.76 11.28 22.36
C PHE A 13 -3.67 12.51 22.13
N GLY A 14 -4.90 12.48 22.64
CA GLY A 14 -5.89 13.54 22.48
C GLY A 14 -6.39 13.70 21.04
N ASP A 15 -7.50 14.38 20.86
CA ASP A 15 -8.08 14.79 19.56
C ASP A 15 -8.40 13.68 18.54
N GLU A 16 -8.48 12.42 18.97
CA GLU A 16 -8.98 11.31 18.15
C GLU A 16 -10.52 11.33 18.16
N LYS A 17 -11.10 12.01 17.17
CA LYS A 17 -12.53 12.27 17.17
C LYS A 17 -13.37 11.34 16.30
N GLN A 18 -12.74 10.60 15.40
CA GLN A 18 -13.48 9.84 14.40
C GLN A 18 -13.13 8.37 14.42
N ARG A 19 -12.25 7.88 13.56
CA ARG A 19 -11.98 6.43 13.40
C ARG A 19 -10.99 5.84 14.41
N GLY A 20 -10.44 6.66 15.27
CA GLY A 20 -9.53 6.19 16.30
C GLY A 20 -8.06 6.16 15.86
N GLN A 21 -7.30 5.33 16.56
CA GLN A 21 -5.86 5.24 16.44
C GLN A 21 -5.48 3.98 15.64
N GLU A 22 -4.86 4.14 14.47
CA GLU A 22 -4.45 3.03 13.61
C GLU A 22 -2.93 2.82 13.57
N SER A 23 -2.17 3.62 14.31
CA SER A 23 -0.72 3.58 14.30
C SER A 23 -0.16 2.34 14.96
N GLN A 24 0.84 1.74 14.34
CA GLN A 24 1.72 0.77 14.97
C GLN A 24 2.89 1.48 15.64
N ALA A 25 3.12 1.16 16.91
CA ALA A 25 4.20 1.76 17.67
C ALA A 25 5.55 1.14 17.27
N LEU A 26 6.56 1.98 17.04
CA LEU A 26 7.94 1.56 16.88
C LEU A 26 8.70 1.73 18.20
N VAL A 27 9.46 0.71 18.59
CA VAL A 27 10.35 0.79 19.75
C VAL A 27 11.79 0.68 19.29
N TYR A 28 12.58 1.69 19.56
CA TYR A 28 14.00 1.71 19.23
C TYR A 28 14.79 2.47 20.29
N ASP A 29 15.86 1.87 20.78
CA ASP A 29 16.81 2.45 21.75
C ASP A 29 16.11 3.03 23.00
N GLY A 30 15.13 2.26 23.54
CA GLY A 30 14.37 2.65 24.74
C GLY A 30 13.32 3.74 24.51
N ILE A 31 13.09 4.17 23.30
CA ILE A 31 12.09 5.17 22.94
C ILE A 31 10.97 4.50 22.11
N ILE A 32 9.73 4.82 22.45
CA ILE A 32 8.55 4.47 21.64
C ILE A 32 8.18 5.66 20.79
N TYR A 33 7.99 5.41 19.48
CA TYR A 33 7.48 6.40 18.52
C TYR A 33 6.09 5.95 18.06
N VAL A 34 5.10 6.85 18.19
CA VAL A 34 3.71 6.58 17.80
C VAL A 34 3.19 7.77 17.01
N THR A 35 2.67 7.50 15.82
CA THR A 35 1.95 8.50 15.04
C THR A 35 0.49 8.59 15.51
N ALA A 36 -0.16 9.72 15.29
CA ALA A 36 -1.54 9.94 15.66
C ALA A 36 -2.25 10.78 14.60
N SER A 37 -3.56 10.90 14.74
CA SER A 37 -4.43 11.70 13.86
C SER A 37 -3.88 13.10 13.63
N TYR A 38 -4.23 13.68 12.49
CA TYR A 38 -3.81 15.03 12.08
C TYR A 38 -2.30 15.20 11.88
N SER A 39 -1.61 14.14 11.42
CA SER A 39 -0.17 14.15 11.12
C SER A 39 0.67 14.57 12.33
N ARG A 40 0.43 13.94 13.46
CA ARG A 40 1.22 14.09 14.70
C ARG A 40 2.06 12.85 14.94
N ILE A 41 3.18 13.03 15.65
CA ILE A 41 4.01 11.93 16.17
C ILE A 41 4.52 12.27 17.57
N PHE A 42 4.60 11.26 18.40
CA PHE A 42 5.05 11.32 19.78
C PHE A 42 6.23 10.40 20.01
N ALA A 43 7.21 10.87 20.78
CA ALA A 43 8.27 10.02 21.32
C ALA A 43 8.15 9.96 22.84
N MET A 44 8.26 8.77 23.38
CA MET A 44 8.07 8.47 24.80
C MET A 44 9.15 7.53 25.30
N ASP A 45 9.57 7.69 26.56
CA ASP A 45 10.38 6.69 27.24
C ASP A 45 9.59 5.36 27.33
N ALA A 46 10.17 4.28 26.83
CA ALA A 46 9.47 2.99 26.72
C ALA A 46 9.11 2.37 28.08
N ARG A 47 9.83 2.70 29.15
CA ARG A 47 9.61 2.14 30.50
C ARG A 47 8.61 2.94 31.32
N THR A 48 8.66 4.28 31.19
CA THR A 48 7.89 5.19 32.04
C THR A 48 6.66 5.78 31.38
N GLY A 49 6.63 5.78 30.04
CA GLY A 49 5.61 6.50 29.26
C GLY A 49 5.79 8.02 29.28
N GLU A 50 6.90 8.53 29.86
CA GLU A 50 7.17 9.96 29.85
C GLU A 50 7.34 10.46 28.42
N LYS A 51 6.63 11.54 28.09
CA LYS A 51 6.68 12.17 26.78
C LYS A 51 7.98 12.96 26.64
N LEU A 52 8.87 12.50 25.74
CA LEU A 52 10.15 13.14 25.45
C LEU A 52 9.96 14.35 24.52
N TRP A 53 9.18 14.16 23.45
CA TRP A 53 8.84 15.24 22.52
C TRP A 53 7.57 14.91 21.74
N THR A 54 6.99 15.92 21.10
CA THR A 54 5.87 15.81 20.16
C THR A 54 6.14 16.71 18.97
N TYR A 55 5.85 16.19 17.79
CA TYR A 55 5.77 16.98 16.58
C TYR A 55 4.35 16.96 16.02
N SER A 56 3.85 18.14 15.68
CA SER A 56 2.55 18.32 15.03
C SER A 56 2.77 19.05 13.70
N HIS A 57 2.47 18.36 12.59
CA HIS A 57 2.58 18.98 11.27
C HIS A 57 1.48 20.03 11.10
N ARG A 58 1.86 21.20 10.59
CA ARG A 58 0.88 22.25 10.29
C ARG A 58 0.18 21.92 8.97
N LEU A 59 -1.02 21.38 9.06
CA LEU A 59 -1.87 21.10 7.92
C LEU A 59 -2.47 22.39 7.34
N PRO A 60 -2.69 22.43 6.00
CA PRO A 60 -3.45 23.52 5.37
C PRO A 60 -4.87 23.61 5.91
N GLU A 61 -5.43 24.81 5.92
CA GLU A 61 -6.83 25.02 6.27
C GLU A 61 -7.74 24.36 5.23
N GLY A 62 -8.83 23.74 5.70
CA GLY A 62 -9.81 23.09 4.83
C GLY A 62 -9.34 21.79 4.18
N ILE A 63 -8.25 21.18 4.67
CA ILE A 63 -7.81 19.87 4.18
C ILE A 63 -8.91 18.82 4.36
N ARG A 64 -9.11 18.00 3.32
CA ARG A 64 -10.11 16.92 3.30
C ARG A 64 -9.45 15.65 2.84
N PRO A 65 -8.74 14.92 3.72
CA PRO A 65 -8.17 13.64 3.35
C PRO A 65 -9.27 12.61 3.15
N CYS A 66 -9.03 11.64 2.27
CA CYS A 66 -9.86 10.46 2.20
C CYS A 66 -9.76 9.67 3.51
N CYS A 67 -10.86 9.03 3.87
CA CYS A 67 -10.88 7.96 4.86
C CYS A 67 -10.42 8.37 6.26
N ASP A 68 -10.64 9.66 6.61
CA ASP A 68 -10.32 10.25 7.89
C ASP A 68 -8.87 10.74 8.05
N VAL A 69 -8.53 11.16 9.24
CA VAL A 69 -7.29 11.87 9.59
C VAL A 69 -6.22 10.93 10.18
N VAL A 70 -6.27 9.66 9.80
CA VAL A 70 -5.44 8.59 10.36
C VAL A 70 -3.99 8.65 9.90
N ASN A 71 -3.12 8.00 10.66
CA ASN A 71 -1.75 7.70 10.29
C ASN A 71 -1.39 6.32 10.86
N ARG A 72 -0.77 5.45 10.03
CA ARG A 72 -0.55 4.04 10.39
C ARG A 72 0.84 3.75 10.93
N GLY A 73 1.71 4.75 11.02
CA GLY A 73 3.01 4.54 11.66
C GLY A 73 4.15 5.34 11.05
N ALA A 74 5.34 4.99 11.51
CA ALA A 74 6.59 5.65 11.16
C ALA A 74 7.66 4.61 10.80
N ALA A 75 8.79 5.08 10.24
CA ALA A 75 9.99 4.28 10.01
C ALA A 75 11.21 4.97 10.63
N ILE A 76 12.26 4.21 10.95
CA ILE A 76 13.49 4.72 11.55
C ILE A 76 14.70 4.31 10.72
N PHE A 77 15.58 5.25 10.45
CA PHE A 77 16.89 5.01 9.86
C PHE A 77 17.93 5.94 10.46
N GLY A 78 18.97 5.36 11.06
CA GLY A 78 20.03 6.12 11.72
C GLY A 78 19.50 7.02 12.85
N ASP A 79 19.71 8.30 12.70
CA ASP A 79 19.27 9.33 13.64
C ASP A 79 17.90 9.95 13.30
N LYS A 80 17.19 9.41 12.29
CA LYS A 80 15.93 9.96 11.79
C LYS A 80 14.74 9.05 12.01
N VAL A 81 13.57 9.66 12.24
CA VAL A 81 12.26 9.02 12.17
C VAL A 81 11.42 9.70 11.08
N PHE A 82 10.74 8.88 10.26
CA PHE A 82 9.98 9.32 9.10
C PHE A 82 8.51 8.98 9.25
N PHE A 83 7.62 9.88 8.84
CA PHE A 83 6.19 9.59 8.79
C PHE A 83 5.48 10.44 7.72
N GLY A 84 4.34 9.95 7.24
CA GLY A 84 3.53 10.63 6.23
C GLY A 84 2.65 11.74 6.80
N THR A 85 2.25 12.68 5.94
CA THR A 85 1.34 13.75 6.31
C THR A 85 0.12 13.82 5.39
N LEU A 86 -1.01 14.28 5.92
CA LEU A 86 -2.29 14.33 5.20
C LEU A 86 -2.31 15.35 4.04
N ASP A 87 -1.35 16.24 3.97
CA ASP A 87 -1.18 17.17 2.85
C ASP A 87 -0.23 16.65 1.77
N ALA A 88 -0.22 15.32 1.56
CA ALA A 88 0.60 14.62 0.59
C ALA A 88 2.10 14.87 0.80
N GLY A 89 2.54 14.83 2.04
CA GLY A 89 3.91 15.06 2.43
C GLY A 89 4.53 13.90 3.20
N ILE A 90 5.85 13.97 3.36
CA ILE A 90 6.65 13.12 4.22
C ILE A 90 7.65 13.98 4.99
N VAL A 91 7.85 13.66 6.25
CA VAL A 91 8.69 14.41 7.19
C VAL A 91 9.73 13.49 7.80
N ALA A 92 10.96 13.94 7.83
CA ALA A 92 12.04 13.36 8.63
C ALA A 92 12.32 14.25 9.83
N LEU A 93 12.33 13.65 11.00
CA LEU A 93 12.67 14.28 12.27
C LEU A 93 13.94 13.66 12.84
N ASP A 94 14.76 14.44 13.51
CA ASP A 94 15.76 13.89 14.42
C ASP A 94 15.04 13.09 15.53
N ARG A 95 15.36 11.81 15.65
CA ARG A 95 14.60 10.89 16.52
C ARG A 95 14.74 11.20 18.01
N ILE A 96 15.81 11.88 18.42
CA ILE A 96 16.05 12.21 19.83
C ILE A 96 15.37 13.52 20.21
N THR A 97 15.42 14.53 19.34
CA THR A 97 14.94 15.88 19.64
C THR A 97 13.61 16.26 19.04
N GLY A 98 13.10 15.48 18.08
CA GLY A 98 11.87 15.79 17.34
C GLY A 98 11.98 16.98 16.39
N LYS A 99 13.19 17.51 16.16
CA LYS A 99 13.42 18.61 15.23
C LYS A 99 13.35 18.14 13.79
N VAL A 100 12.77 18.96 12.92
CA VAL A 100 12.69 18.68 11.48
C VAL A 100 14.09 18.68 10.88
N VAL A 101 14.45 17.56 10.25
CA VAL A 101 15.65 17.43 9.42
C VAL A 101 15.32 17.86 8.00
N TRP A 102 14.29 17.28 7.41
CA TRP A 102 13.74 17.70 6.15
C TRP A 102 12.23 17.38 6.08
N LYS A 103 11.53 18.02 5.16
CA LYS A 103 10.16 17.71 4.78
C LYS A 103 9.96 17.94 3.29
N LYS A 104 9.22 17.05 2.64
CA LYS A 104 8.92 17.10 1.22
C LYS A 104 7.42 16.86 1.00
N ARG A 105 6.83 17.58 0.05
CA ARG A 105 5.53 17.25 -0.50
C ARG A 105 5.77 16.50 -1.81
N PHE A 106 5.06 15.39 -2.01
CA PHE A 106 5.25 14.54 -3.17
C PHE A 106 4.15 14.71 -4.22
N GLU A 107 2.96 15.23 -3.81
CA GLU A 107 1.84 15.45 -4.71
C GLU A 107 0.97 16.63 -4.24
N ASP A 108 -0.02 17.00 -5.07
CA ASP A 108 -0.97 18.04 -4.72
C ASP A 108 -2.13 17.48 -3.88
N TYR A 109 -2.16 17.81 -2.61
CA TYR A 109 -3.26 17.45 -1.70
C TYR A 109 -4.64 18.01 -2.13
N LYS A 110 -4.67 19.10 -2.92
CA LYS A 110 -5.93 19.66 -3.43
C LYS A 110 -6.53 18.79 -4.52
N ALA A 111 -5.72 17.99 -5.20
CA ALA A 111 -6.19 16.98 -6.14
C ALA A 111 -6.76 15.73 -5.44
N GLY A 112 -6.55 15.59 -4.11
CA GLY A 112 -7.03 14.46 -3.32
C GLY A 112 -5.92 13.55 -2.78
N TYR A 113 -4.65 13.80 -3.10
CA TYR A 113 -3.54 13.01 -2.59
C TYR A 113 -3.31 13.23 -1.10
N THR A 114 -3.05 12.14 -0.39
CA THR A 114 -2.66 12.13 1.02
C THR A 114 -1.62 11.03 1.26
N MET A 115 -1.06 10.95 2.47
CA MET A 115 -0.29 9.79 2.93
C MET A 115 -0.77 9.37 4.30
N THR A 116 -1.30 8.15 4.39
CA THR A 116 -1.83 7.55 5.62
C THR A 116 -1.07 6.30 6.05
N GLY A 117 -0.31 5.68 5.15
CA GLY A 117 0.53 4.50 5.41
C GLY A 117 1.82 4.83 6.15
N ALA A 118 2.39 3.84 6.82
CA ALA A 118 3.74 3.94 7.34
C ALA A 118 4.75 3.74 6.21
N PRO A 119 5.79 4.57 6.10
CA PRO A 119 6.87 4.33 5.16
C PRO A 119 7.69 3.10 5.56
N THR A 120 8.36 2.49 4.59
CA THR A 120 9.21 1.31 4.79
C THR A 120 10.64 1.62 4.37
N LEU A 121 11.62 1.32 5.22
CA LEU A 121 13.04 1.40 4.87
C LEU A 121 13.51 0.05 4.31
N ILE A 122 14.12 0.08 3.14
CA ILE A 122 14.71 -1.09 2.52
C ILE A 122 16.17 -0.81 2.15
N LYS A 123 16.94 -1.88 2.03
CA LYS A 123 18.27 -1.83 1.43
C LYS A 123 18.24 -2.60 0.12
N ASP A 124 18.33 -1.88 -0.98
CA ASP A 124 18.43 -2.50 -2.30
C ASP A 124 19.68 -3.38 -2.36
N GLN A 125 19.49 -4.69 -2.58
CA GLN A 125 20.58 -5.67 -2.56
C GLN A 125 21.52 -5.53 -3.76
N ARG A 126 21.04 -4.97 -4.87
CA ARG A 126 21.83 -4.77 -6.08
C ARG A 126 22.74 -3.54 -5.99
N THR A 127 22.23 -2.45 -5.48
CA THR A 127 22.98 -1.18 -5.41
C THR A 127 23.60 -0.89 -4.04
N GLY A 128 23.14 -1.59 -3.00
CA GLY A 128 23.50 -1.33 -1.61
C GLY A 128 22.89 -0.05 -1.02
N LYS A 129 22.11 0.71 -1.79
CA LYS A 129 21.46 1.94 -1.33
C LYS A 129 20.31 1.65 -0.38
N VAL A 130 20.17 2.49 0.63
CA VAL A 130 18.95 2.50 1.46
C VAL A 130 17.93 3.43 0.83
N LEU A 131 16.69 2.95 0.73
CA LEU A 131 15.58 3.68 0.15
C LEU A 131 14.44 3.78 1.16
N LEU A 132 13.80 4.93 1.19
CA LEU A 132 12.56 5.18 1.93
C LEU A 132 11.39 5.01 0.95
N ILE A 133 10.65 3.92 1.11
CA ILE A 133 9.51 3.57 0.26
C ILE A 133 8.22 4.06 0.92
N HIS A 134 7.36 4.70 0.14
CA HIS A 134 6.04 5.10 0.58
C HIS A 134 5.04 5.16 -0.57
N GLY A 135 3.78 4.89 -0.27
CA GLY A 135 2.69 5.03 -1.23
C GLY A 135 1.89 6.31 -1.03
N SER A 136 1.06 6.62 -2.01
CA SER A 136 -0.01 7.63 -1.91
C SER A 136 -1.31 7.00 -1.40
N SER A 137 -2.22 7.84 -0.93
CA SER A 137 -3.63 7.51 -0.62
C SER A 137 -4.54 8.51 -1.31
N GLY A 138 -5.83 8.19 -1.48
CA GLY A 138 -6.82 9.10 -2.05
C GLY A 138 -7.61 8.52 -3.24
N ASP A 139 -7.67 7.21 -3.38
CA ASP A 139 -8.38 6.51 -4.46
C ASP A 139 -9.79 7.05 -4.67
N GLU A 140 -10.53 7.28 -3.58
CA GLU A 140 -11.92 7.73 -3.59
C GLU A 140 -12.09 9.16 -4.16
N PHE A 141 -11.01 9.94 -4.17
CA PHE A 141 -10.99 11.26 -4.83
C PHE A 141 -10.55 11.17 -6.30
N GLY A 142 -10.35 9.96 -6.81
CA GLY A 142 -10.06 9.74 -8.21
C GLY A 142 -8.61 10.01 -8.59
N VAL A 143 -7.68 9.98 -7.65
CA VAL A 143 -6.25 10.12 -7.95
C VAL A 143 -5.64 8.77 -8.37
N VAL A 144 -4.63 8.81 -9.22
CA VAL A 144 -3.86 7.62 -9.59
C VAL A 144 -2.92 7.25 -8.45
N GLY A 145 -3.02 6.02 -7.96
CA GLY A 145 -2.13 5.49 -6.93
C GLY A 145 -0.68 5.48 -7.39
N LYS A 146 0.22 5.91 -6.50
CA LYS A 146 1.65 6.03 -6.81
C LYS A 146 2.50 5.49 -5.67
N LEU A 147 3.55 4.74 -6.03
CA LEU A 147 4.62 4.31 -5.13
C LEU A 147 5.85 5.16 -5.37
N PHE A 148 6.54 5.54 -4.29
CA PHE A 148 7.72 6.38 -4.34
C PHE A 148 8.89 5.73 -3.62
N ALA A 149 10.09 5.91 -4.14
CA ALA A 149 11.34 5.70 -3.43
C ALA A 149 12.06 7.04 -3.24
N ARG A 150 12.57 7.26 -2.05
CA ARG A 150 13.32 8.47 -1.71
C ARG A 150 14.63 8.14 -1.04
N ASP A 151 15.58 9.04 -1.21
CA ASP A 151 16.78 9.06 -0.41
C ASP A 151 16.43 9.46 1.04
N PRO A 152 16.72 8.63 2.06
CA PRO A 152 16.33 8.90 3.44
C PRO A 152 17.09 10.07 4.07
N ASP A 153 18.25 10.45 3.53
CA ASP A 153 19.05 11.54 4.08
C ASP A 153 18.59 12.91 3.59
N THR A 154 18.17 13.00 2.33
CA THR A 154 17.81 14.27 1.69
C THR A 154 16.31 14.44 1.42
N GLY A 155 15.56 13.33 1.38
CA GLY A 155 14.15 13.29 0.98
C GLY A 155 13.95 13.46 -0.54
N GLU A 156 15.01 13.49 -1.33
CA GLU A 156 14.90 13.60 -2.78
C GLU A 156 14.31 12.32 -3.38
N GLU A 157 13.52 12.48 -4.43
CA GLU A 157 12.91 11.37 -5.15
C GLU A 157 13.97 10.63 -5.96
N VAL A 158 13.98 9.30 -5.80
CA VAL A 158 14.83 8.40 -6.60
C VAL A 158 14.04 7.90 -7.81
N TRP A 159 12.81 7.46 -7.57
CA TRP A 159 11.85 7.09 -8.61
C TRP A 159 10.41 7.16 -8.07
N MET A 160 9.45 7.22 -8.99
CA MET A 160 8.02 7.15 -8.75
C MET A 160 7.38 6.18 -9.75
N ARG A 161 6.41 5.37 -9.29
CA ARG A 161 5.67 4.41 -10.10
C ARG A 161 4.17 4.54 -9.88
N PRO A 162 3.38 4.88 -10.90
CA PRO A 162 1.92 4.80 -10.86
C PRO A 162 1.43 3.36 -11.04
N PHE A 163 0.24 3.04 -10.52
CA PHE A 163 -0.31 1.67 -10.49
C PHE A 163 -1.60 1.50 -11.32
N VAL A 164 -1.84 2.33 -12.30
CA VAL A 164 -2.97 2.15 -13.23
C VAL A 164 -2.43 1.95 -14.64
N GLU A 165 -3.08 1.08 -15.42
CA GLU A 165 -2.72 0.84 -16.83
C GLU A 165 -2.58 2.16 -17.60
N GLY A 166 -1.64 2.20 -18.55
CA GLY A 166 -1.29 3.44 -19.28
C GLY A 166 -0.32 4.33 -18.51
N HIS A 167 -0.17 4.13 -17.21
CA HIS A 167 0.81 4.82 -16.37
C HIS A 167 1.95 3.92 -15.88
N MET A 168 1.78 2.59 -15.95
CA MET A 168 2.78 1.63 -15.46
C MET A 168 3.95 1.40 -16.40
N GLY A 169 3.95 2.00 -17.58
CA GLY A 169 5.03 1.83 -18.56
C GLY A 169 4.98 0.45 -19.22
N ARG A 170 6.07 -0.30 -19.22
CA ARG A 170 6.25 -1.55 -19.98
C ARG A 170 5.22 -2.66 -19.74
N LEU A 171 4.43 -2.61 -18.67
CA LEU A 171 3.38 -3.60 -18.39
C LEU A 171 2.07 -3.35 -19.15
N ASP A 172 2.05 -2.38 -20.05
CA ASP A 172 0.90 -2.10 -20.90
C ASP A 172 0.75 -3.19 -21.97
N GLY A 173 0.33 -4.37 -21.57
CA GLY A 173 -0.35 -5.30 -22.44
C GLY A 173 0.42 -6.48 -23.04
N GLU A 174 1.72 -6.68 -22.81
CA GLU A 174 2.38 -7.81 -23.49
C GLU A 174 3.02 -8.91 -22.60
N GLU A 175 3.34 -8.68 -21.34
CA GLU A 175 4.13 -9.68 -20.57
C GLU A 175 3.73 -9.91 -19.12
N SER A 176 2.81 -9.18 -18.56
CA SER A 176 2.26 -9.49 -17.24
C SER A 176 0.76 -9.67 -17.34
N THR A 177 0.38 -10.83 -17.83
CA THR A 177 -0.99 -11.26 -17.54
C THR A 177 -1.13 -11.30 -16.04
N PRO A 178 -2.18 -10.67 -15.47
CA PRO A 178 -2.61 -11.05 -14.14
C PRO A 178 -2.72 -12.56 -14.19
N THR A 179 -2.06 -13.23 -13.30
CA THR A 179 -2.16 -14.67 -13.18
C THR A 179 -3.62 -15.06 -13.26
N GLY A 180 -3.98 -15.91 -14.17
CA GLY A 180 -5.36 -16.30 -14.29
C GLY A 180 -5.83 -16.55 -15.69
N GLY A 181 -5.08 -17.33 -16.45
CA GLY A 181 -5.58 -18.02 -17.63
C GLY A 181 -5.54 -17.23 -18.93
N SER A 182 -5.86 -17.93 -20.00
CA SER A 182 -5.74 -17.60 -21.41
C SER A 182 -6.69 -16.50 -21.95
N ARG A 183 -7.25 -15.67 -21.09
CA ARG A 183 -8.13 -14.58 -21.48
C ARG A 183 -7.36 -13.29 -21.44
N GLU A 184 -7.28 -12.60 -22.60
CA GLU A 184 -6.89 -11.19 -22.58
C GLU A 184 -7.92 -10.41 -21.80
N PRO A 185 -7.59 -9.89 -20.59
CA PRO A 185 -8.55 -9.15 -19.81
C PRO A 185 -8.87 -7.83 -20.53
N LYS A 186 -10.15 -7.52 -20.62
CA LYS A 186 -10.56 -6.15 -20.89
C LYS A 186 -10.24 -5.36 -19.62
N THR A 187 -9.39 -4.36 -19.69
CA THR A 187 -8.93 -3.66 -18.50
C THR A 187 -9.62 -2.30 -18.34
N TRP A 188 -9.34 -1.33 -19.21
CA TRP A 188 -9.97 -0.01 -19.18
C TRP A 188 -10.59 0.29 -20.54
N PRO A 189 -11.76 1.00 -20.59
CA PRO A 189 -12.41 1.32 -21.84
C PRO A 189 -11.51 2.16 -22.74
N ARG A 190 -11.55 1.84 -24.05
CA ARG A 190 -10.86 2.61 -25.08
C ARG A 190 -11.86 3.18 -26.06
N ASP A 191 -11.53 4.32 -26.65
CA ASP A 191 -12.32 4.95 -27.71
C ASP A 191 -12.12 4.25 -29.08
N GLU A 192 -12.72 4.78 -30.10
CA GLU A 192 -12.63 4.26 -31.47
C GLU A 192 -11.21 4.34 -32.08
N ASN A 193 -10.33 5.15 -31.51
CA ASN A 193 -8.93 5.28 -31.92
C ASN A 193 -7.99 4.37 -31.10
N GLY A 194 -8.55 3.62 -30.13
CA GLY A 194 -7.80 2.78 -29.21
C GLY A 194 -7.19 3.52 -28.02
N GLU A 195 -7.50 4.81 -27.85
CA GLU A 195 -7.05 5.60 -26.71
C GLU A 195 -7.90 5.32 -25.47
N LEU A 196 -7.29 5.32 -24.29
CA LEU A 196 -7.98 5.13 -23.03
C LEU A 196 -9.01 6.24 -22.80
N VAL A 197 -10.24 5.87 -22.44
CA VAL A 197 -11.29 6.85 -22.13
C VAL A 197 -11.10 7.46 -20.74
N GLU A 198 -11.73 8.63 -20.53
CA GLU A 198 -11.49 9.52 -19.39
C GLU A 198 -11.67 8.87 -17.99
N ALA A 199 -12.46 7.81 -17.86
CA ALA A 199 -12.75 7.16 -16.57
C ALA A 199 -11.49 6.68 -15.82
N TRP A 200 -10.48 6.19 -16.52
CA TRP A 200 -9.23 5.71 -15.94
C TRP A 200 -8.33 6.85 -15.41
N HIS A 201 -8.51 8.07 -15.88
CA HIS A 201 -7.79 9.24 -15.38
C HIS A 201 -8.10 9.50 -13.90
N HIS A 202 -9.23 9.03 -13.43
CA HIS A 202 -9.63 9.12 -12.03
C HIS A 202 -8.99 8.05 -11.14
N GLY A 203 -8.31 7.04 -11.73
CA GLY A 203 -7.29 6.26 -11.13
C GLY A 203 -7.73 5.13 -10.23
N GLY A 204 -7.36 5.24 -8.98
CA GLY A 204 -7.32 4.13 -8.04
C GLY A 204 -5.94 3.47 -7.97
N GLY A 205 -5.89 2.27 -7.40
CA GLY A 205 -4.65 1.50 -7.25
C GLY A 205 -3.67 2.05 -6.22
N ALA A 206 -4.08 2.94 -5.33
CA ALA A 206 -3.17 3.56 -4.39
C ALA A 206 -2.59 2.54 -3.40
N PRO A 207 -1.26 2.46 -3.26
CA PRO A 207 -0.59 1.63 -2.27
C PRO A 207 -0.55 2.34 -0.91
N TRP A 208 -1.72 2.48 -0.27
CA TRP A 208 -1.90 3.29 0.94
C TRP A 208 -1.49 2.59 2.25
N GLN A 209 -1.01 1.35 2.19
CA GLN A 209 -0.43 0.60 3.32
C GLN A 209 1.10 0.51 3.22
N SER A 210 1.71 -0.19 4.16
CA SER A 210 3.15 -0.41 4.20
C SER A 210 3.58 -1.52 3.24
N ALA A 211 4.77 -1.40 2.66
CA ALA A 211 5.36 -2.43 1.83
C ALA A 211 6.04 -3.53 2.65
N SER A 212 6.03 -4.75 2.13
CA SER A 212 6.97 -5.80 2.49
C SER A 212 8.19 -5.78 1.57
N PHE A 213 9.32 -6.25 2.05
CA PHE A 213 10.54 -6.32 1.25
C PHE A 213 11.16 -7.72 1.31
N ASP A 214 11.24 -8.38 0.18
CA ASP A 214 11.94 -9.63 0.02
C ASP A 214 13.41 -9.38 -0.31
N MET A 215 14.27 -9.64 0.65
CA MET A 215 15.72 -9.46 0.49
C MET A 215 16.35 -10.48 -0.45
N GLU A 216 15.75 -11.65 -0.61
CA GLU A 216 16.30 -12.71 -1.45
C GLU A 216 16.05 -12.45 -2.93
N THR A 217 14.85 -12.07 -3.28
CA THR A 217 14.47 -11.73 -4.67
C THR A 217 14.74 -10.27 -5.01
N ASN A 218 15.14 -9.48 -4.02
CA ASN A 218 15.30 -8.02 -4.11
C ASN A 218 14.03 -7.38 -4.68
N THR A 219 12.89 -7.62 -4.02
CA THR A 219 11.58 -7.19 -4.49
C THR A 219 10.80 -6.48 -3.39
N ILE A 220 10.31 -5.28 -3.68
CA ILE A 220 9.29 -4.61 -2.88
C ILE A 220 7.96 -5.24 -3.26
N ILE A 221 7.19 -5.72 -2.26
CA ILE A 221 5.85 -6.28 -2.48
C ILE A 221 4.84 -5.45 -1.72
N ILE A 222 3.86 -4.90 -2.43
CA ILE A 222 2.88 -3.97 -1.86
C ILE A 222 1.50 -4.17 -2.49
N GLY A 223 0.46 -3.92 -1.71
CA GLY A 223 -0.91 -3.96 -2.20
C GLY A 223 -1.27 -2.73 -3.03
N ALA A 224 -2.07 -2.95 -4.06
CA ALA A 224 -2.71 -1.91 -4.85
C ALA A 224 -4.19 -1.76 -4.46
N GLY A 225 -4.65 -0.53 -4.26
CA GLY A 225 -6.02 -0.20 -3.85
C GLY A 225 -7.08 -0.47 -4.92
N ASN A 226 -8.31 -0.17 -4.56
CA ASN A 226 -9.46 -0.32 -5.45
C ASN A 226 -9.36 0.58 -6.69
N PRO A 227 -10.04 0.24 -7.80
CA PRO A 227 -10.15 1.12 -8.95
C PRO A 227 -11.12 2.28 -8.67
N ALA A 228 -10.86 3.44 -9.29
CA ALA A 228 -11.74 4.60 -9.23
C ALA A 228 -12.17 5.03 -10.66
N PRO A 229 -13.38 5.59 -10.79
CA PRO A 229 -14.43 5.78 -9.78
C PRO A 229 -15.11 4.46 -9.35
N TRP A 230 -15.73 4.41 -8.19
CA TRP A 230 -16.38 3.20 -7.67
C TRP A 230 -17.48 2.65 -8.57
N ASN A 231 -18.15 3.51 -9.33
CA ASN A 231 -19.17 3.09 -10.28
C ASN A 231 -18.55 2.27 -11.41
N THR A 232 -18.73 0.96 -11.37
CA THR A 232 -18.18 0.00 -12.33
C THR A 232 -18.59 0.29 -13.77
N TRP A 233 -19.78 0.78 -14.02
CA TRP A 233 -20.26 1.16 -15.35
C TRP A 233 -19.45 2.30 -15.99
N LYS A 234 -18.83 3.15 -15.17
CA LYS A 234 -17.92 4.19 -15.68
C LYS A 234 -16.54 3.67 -16.04
N ARG A 235 -16.20 2.49 -15.55
CA ARG A 235 -14.94 1.79 -15.80
C ARG A 235 -15.09 0.66 -16.83
N THR A 236 -16.22 0.63 -17.53
CA THR A 236 -16.63 -0.40 -18.47
C THR A 236 -17.07 0.26 -19.76
N ALA A 237 -16.77 -0.34 -20.92
CA ALA A 237 -17.29 0.16 -22.19
C ALA A 237 -18.83 0.14 -22.22
N LYS A 238 -19.43 1.16 -22.82
CA LYS A 238 -20.88 1.32 -22.88
C LYS A 238 -21.57 0.07 -23.47
N GLY A 239 -22.47 -0.51 -22.68
CA GLY A 239 -23.25 -1.69 -23.08
C GLY A 239 -22.59 -3.02 -22.80
N ASP A 240 -21.39 -3.03 -22.24
CA ASP A 240 -20.69 -4.25 -21.81
C ASP A 240 -20.99 -4.61 -20.35
N ASP A 241 -20.78 -5.88 -19.99
CA ASP A 241 -20.90 -6.34 -18.61
C ASP A 241 -19.64 -5.97 -17.82
N PRO A 242 -19.74 -5.22 -16.70
CA PRO A 242 -18.59 -4.86 -15.86
C PRO A 242 -17.74 -6.05 -15.42
N ARG A 243 -18.34 -7.24 -15.23
CA ARG A 243 -17.62 -8.46 -14.82
C ARG A 243 -16.59 -8.95 -15.83
N ASN A 244 -16.61 -8.41 -17.05
CA ASN A 244 -15.63 -8.72 -18.08
C ASN A 244 -14.42 -7.77 -18.06
N TRP A 245 -14.37 -6.80 -17.14
CA TRP A 245 -13.37 -5.74 -17.09
C TRP A 245 -12.58 -5.83 -15.79
N ASP A 246 -11.28 -5.95 -15.88
CA ASP A 246 -10.41 -6.16 -14.72
C ASP A 246 -9.94 -4.86 -14.08
N ASN A 247 -9.88 -3.78 -14.83
CA ASN A 247 -9.35 -2.47 -14.38
C ASN A 247 -7.94 -2.58 -13.78
N LEU A 248 -6.97 -3.07 -14.57
CA LEU A 248 -5.59 -3.25 -14.14
C LEU A 248 -4.90 -1.89 -13.89
N TYR A 249 -4.05 -1.76 -12.92
CA TYR A 249 -3.56 -2.78 -11.96
C TYR A 249 -4.07 -2.38 -10.57
N THR A 250 -5.25 -2.80 -10.23
CA THR A 250 -5.94 -2.44 -8.99
C THR A 250 -6.37 -3.68 -8.22
N SER A 251 -6.65 -3.54 -6.93
CA SER A 251 -7.14 -4.60 -6.04
C SER A 251 -6.32 -5.89 -6.10
N GLY A 252 -5.02 -5.75 -5.88
CA GLY A 252 -4.06 -6.85 -5.97
C GLY A 252 -2.74 -6.56 -5.25
N GLN A 253 -1.74 -7.37 -5.51
CA GLN A 253 -0.38 -7.18 -5.01
C GLN A 253 0.61 -7.01 -6.17
N VAL A 254 1.60 -6.16 -5.96
CA VAL A 254 2.58 -5.73 -6.97
C VAL A 254 3.97 -6.01 -6.47
N GLY A 255 4.77 -6.72 -7.26
CA GLY A 255 6.21 -6.85 -7.05
C GLY A 255 6.97 -5.79 -7.83
N VAL A 256 7.81 -5.00 -7.17
CA VAL A 256 8.52 -3.85 -7.75
C VAL A 256 10.03 -3.97 -7.53
N ASP A 257 10.82 -3.70 -8.57
CA ASP A 257 12.27 -3.62 -8.49
C ASP A 257 12.68 -2.38 -7.69
N PRO A 258 13.40 -2.52 -6.58
CA PRO A 258 13.76 -1.39 -5.72
C PRO A 258 14.72 -0.40 -6.37
N SER A 259 15.53 -0.85 -7.34
CA SER A 259 16.52 0.02 -7.98
C SER A 259 15.92 0.95 -9.02
N THR A 260 14.86 0.51 -9.70
CA THR A 260 14.28 1.21 -10.88
C THR A 260 12.84 1.65 -10.70
N GLY A 261 12.11 1.03 -9.74
CA GLY A 261 10.67 1.19 -9.60
C GLY A 261 9.87 0.47 -10.69
N GLU A 262 10.52 -0.37 -11.52
CA GLU A 262 9.80 -1.17 -12.51
C GLU A 262 9.00 -2.28 -11.83
N VAL A 263 7.78 -2.50 -12.33
CA VAL A 263 6.94 -3.60 -11.86
C VAL A 263 7.50 -4.91 -12.45
N LYS A 264 7.77 -5.87 -11.56
CA LYS A 264 8.24 -7.21 -11.93
C LYS A 264 7.09 -8.15 -12.22
N TRP A 265 6.03 -8.06 -11.40
CA TRP A 265 4.84 -8.89 -11.50
C TRP A 265 3.64 -8.24 -10.78
N PHE A 266 2.45 -8.71 -11.13
CA PHE A 266 1.19 -8.31 -10.50
C PHE A 266 0.24 -9.50 -10.36
N TYR A 267 -0.42 -9.64 -9.24
CA TYR A 267 -1.52 -10.58 -9.02
C TYR A 267 -2.77 -9.86 -8.53
N GLN A 268 -3.90 -10.04 -9.21
CA GLN A 268 -5.16 -9.39 -8.87
C GLN A 268 -6.05 -10.28 -7.99
N HIS A 269 -6.43 -9.79 -6.82
CA HIS A 269 -7.33 -10.48 -5.90
C HIS A 269 -8.81 -10.33 -6.30
N THR A 270 -9.20 -9.11 -6.68
CA THR A 270 -10.58 -8.77 -7.00
C THR A 270 -10.68 -7.99 -8.31
N PRO A 271 -10.89 -8.68 -9.45
CA PRO A 271 -11.14 -8.01 -10.73
C PRO A 271 -12.35 -7.08 -10.64
N ASN A 272 -12.24 -5.87 -11.23
CA ASN A 272 -13.30 -4.86 -11.23
C ASN A 272 -13.92 -4.59 -9.85
N ASP A 273 -13.10 -4.45 -8.83
CA ASP A 273 -13.56 -4.28 -7.45
C ASP A 273 -14.65 -3.19 -7.33
N ALA A 274 -15.86 -3.63 -6.98
CA ALA A 274 -17.04 -2.80 -6.79
C ALA A 274 -17.40 -2.59 -5.31
N TRP A 275 -16.60 -3.17 -4.40
CA TRP A 275 -16.90 -3.26 -2.96
C TRP A 275 -15.89 -2.52 -2.09
N ASP A 276 -14.84 -1.96 -2.70
CA ASP A 276 -13.71 -1.38 -1.97
C ASP A 276 -12.97 -2.42 -1.10
N PHE A 277 -12.73 -3.60 -1.65
CA PHE A 277 -11.89 -4.60 -1.00
C PHE A 277 -10.42 -4.19 -0.99
N SER A 278 -9.96 -3.53 -2.01
CA SER A 278 -8.67 -2.86 -2.18
C SER A 278 -7.46 -3.78 -2.33
N GLY A 279 -7.27 -4.83 -1.55
CA GLY A 279 -6.07 -5.68 -1.61
C GLY A 279 -4.81 -5.09 -0.97
N ASN A 280 -4.92 -4.07 -0.11
CA ASN A 280 -3.80 -3.35 0.50
C ASN A 280 -3.35 -3.87 1.86
N ASN A 281 -4.00 -4.89 2.41
CA ASN A 281 -3.61 -5.45 3.70
C ASN A 281 -2.17 -5.99 3.64
N GLU A 282 -1.55 -6.17 4.79
CA GLU A 282 -0.18 -6.60 4.92
C GLU A 282 0.10 -7.93 4.19
N LEU A 283 1.24 -7.98 3.54
CA LEU A 283 1.73 -9.13 2.80
C LEU A 283 2.78 -9.86 3.65
N VAL A 284 2.47 -11.09 4.06
CA VAL A 284 3.35 -11.90 4.89
C VAL A 284 4.25 -12.76 3.99
N LEU A 285 5.56 -12.59 4.12
CA LEU A 285 6.54 -13.40 3.40
C LEU A 285 6.86 -14.67 4.18
N PHE A 286 6.78 -15.82 3.54
CA PHE A 286 7.07 -17.11 4.17
C PHE A 286 7.58 -18.14 3.15
N GLU A 287 8.06 -19.26 3.69
CA GLU A 287 8.47 -20.42 2.91
C GLU A 287 7.81 -21.68 3.45
N TYR A 288 7.51 -22.59 2.57
CA TYR A 288 7.00 -23.91 2.96
C TYR A 288 7.50 -24.99 2.01
N GLN A 289 7.41 -26.25 2.44
CA GLN A 289 7.82 -27.40 1.63
C GLN A 289 6.61 -27.96 0.88
N ASP A 290 6.70 -28.08 -0.42
CA ASP A 290 5.71 -28.73 -1.28
C ASP A 290 6.39 -29.71 -2.24
N GLY A 291 6.00 -31.00 -2.17
CA GLY A 291 6.58 -32.04 -3.01
C GLY A 291 8.12 -32.15 -2.97
N GLY A 292 8.75 -31.73 -1.85
CA GLY A 292 10.21 -31.73 -1.68
C GLY A 292 10.92 -30.49 -2.27
N LYS A 293 10.15 -29.50 -2.70
CA LYS A 293 10.66 -28.17 -3.12
C LYS A 293 10.33 -27.13 -2.06
N THR A 294 11.23 -26.20 -1.84
CA THR A 294 10.96 -24.98 -1.07
C THR A 294 10.19 -24.01 -1.97
N VAL A 295 9.00 -23.62 -1.55
CA VAL A 295 8.18 -22.60 -2.21
C VAL A 295 8.31 -21.30 -1.42
N LYS A 296 8.68 -20.24 -2.10
CA LYS A 296 8.77 -18.89 -1.55
C LYS A 296 7.49 -18.15 -1.88
N ALA A 297 6.74 -17.72 -0.87
CA ALA A 297 5.40 -17.20 -1.08
C ALA A 297 5.13 -15.90 -0.33
N THR A 298 4.15 -15.15 -0.82
CA THR A 298 3.41 -14.15 -0.07
C THR A 298 2.09 -14.74 0.37
N GLY A 299 1.67 -14.44 1.60
CA GLY A 299 0.34 -14.71 2.12
C GLY A 299 -0.42 -13.43 2.35
N HIS A 300 -1.67 -13.38 1.91
CA HIS A 300 -2.51 -12.21 2.00
C HIS A 300 -3.94 -12.57 2.40
N ALA A 301 -4.40 -12.05 3.53
CA ALA A 301 -5.80 -12.13 3.96
C ALA A 301 -6.55 -10.91 3.42
N ASP A 302 -7.27 -11.07 2.33
CA ASP A 302 -7.96 -9.97 1.67
C ASP A 302 -9.33 -9.67 2.29
N ARG A 303 -9.73 -8.40 2.28
CA ARG A 303 -11.08 -7.98 2.73
C ARG A 303 -12.21 -8.63 1.94
N ASN A 304 -11.92 -9.20 0.79
CA ASN A 304 -12.86 -9.98 -0.03
C ASN A 304 -13.22 -11.34 0.58
N GLY A 305 -12.57 -11.76 1.67
CA GLY A 305 -12.86 -12.97 2.43
C GLY A 305 -12.01 -14.18 2.06
N PHE A 306 -11.11 -14.05 1.10
CA PHE A 306 -10.19 -15.11 0.69
C PHE A 306 -8.78 -14.84 1.17
N PHE A 307 -8.08 -15.91 1.55
CA PHE A 307 -6.63 -15.90 1.77
C PHE A 307 -5.93 -16.38 0.51
N TYR A 308 -4.97 -15.61 0.04
CA TYR A 308 -4.22 -15.89 -1.17
C TYR A 308 -2.77 -16.26 -0.83
N VAL A 309 -2.25 -17.22 -1.56
CA VAL A 309 -0.83 -17.60 -1.56
C VAL A 309 -0.31 -17.44 -2.98
N VAL A 310 0.71 -16.60 -3.14
CA VAL A 310 1.28 -16.23 -4.43
C VAL A 310 2.79 -16.40 -4.37
N ASP A 311 3.40 -16.90 -5.43
CA ASP A 311 4.86 -16.98 -5.52
C ASP A 311 5.46 -15.57 -5.51
N ARG A 312 6.43 -15.31 -4.63
CA ARG A 312 7.02 -13.99 -4.48
C ARG A 312 8.14 -13.69 -5.49
N GLU A 313 8.54 -14.67 -6.28
CA GLU A 313 9.56 -14.49 -7.32
C GLU A 313 8.96 -13.92 -8.61
N ASP A 314 7.78 -14.42 -9.01
CA ASP A 314 7.16 -14.10 -10.30
C ASP A 314 5.67 -13.68 -10.24
N GLY A 315 5.04 -13.78 -9.07
CA GLY A 315 3.64 -13.43 -8.87
C GLY A 315 2.64 -14.52 -9.25
N ASP A 316 3.11 -15.72 -9.53
CA ASP A 316 2.23 -16.83 -9.91
C ASP A 316 1.34 -17.27 -8.75
N PHE A 317 0.07 -17.55 -9.10
CA PHE A 317 -0.91 -18.04 -8.15
C PHE A 317 -0.59 -19.45 -7.69
N ILE A 318 -0.55 -19.65 -6.38
CA ILE A 318 -0.31 -20.98 -5.80
C ILE A 318 -1.63 -21.56 -5.26
N ARG A 319 -2.37 -20.76 -4.46
CA ARG A 319 -3.64 -21.20 -3.89
C ARG A 319 -4.45 -20.04 -3.32
N GLY A 320 -5.79 -20.22 -3.31
CA GLY A 320 -6.72 -19.30 -2.65
C GLY A 320 -7.82 -20.10 -1.94
N PHE A 321 -8.18 -19.69 -0.73
CA PHE A 321 -9.25 -20.35 0.03
C PHE A 321 -9.97 -19.36 0.94
N PRO A 322 -11.29 -19.57 1.19
CA PRO A 322 -12.03 -18.71 2.08
C PRO A 322 -11.54 -18.87 3.52
N PHE A 323 -11.43 -17.76 4.25
CA PHE A 323 -11.10 -17.75 5.69
C PHE A 323 -12.22 -17.18 6.55
N VAL A 324 -13.33 -16.75 5.92
CA VAL A 324 -14.57 -16.34 6.58
C VAL A 324 -15.75 -17.08 5.98
N ASP A 325 -16.82 -17.24 6.76
CA ASP A 325 -18.08 -17.83 6.29
C ASP A 325 -18.94 -16.77 5.59
N GLY A 326 -19.83 -17.22 4.69
CA GLY A 326 -20.88 -16.40 4.10
C GLY A 326 -20.42 -15.46 2.99
N ILE A 327 -19.33 -15.75 2.31
CA ILE A 327 -18.91 -15.01 1.11
C ILE A 327 -20.00 -15.15 0.05
N THR A 328 -20.44 -14.02 -0.52
CA THR A 328 -21.56 -13.97 -1.48
C THR A 328 -21.17 -13.41 -2.86
N TRP A 329 -20.00 -12.80 -2.98
CA TRP A 329 -19.56 -12.18 -4.23
C TRP A 329 -18.86 -13.17 -5.17
N ALA A 330 -18.28 -14.25 -4.63
CA ALA A 330 -17.64 -15.34 -5.35
C ALA A 330 -17.87 -16.66 -4.61
N THR A 331 -17.91 -17.79 -5.32
CA THR A 331 -18.08 -19.12 -4.74
C THR A 331 -16.75 -19.72 -4.30
N HIS A 332 -15.70 -19.49 -5.04
CA HIS A 332 -14.34 -19.99 -4.78
C HIS A 332 -13.32 -19.23 -5.65
N ILE A 333 -12.05 -19.45 -5.39
CA ILE A 333 -10.95 -19.07 -6.29
C ILE A 333 -10.61 -20.30 -7.14
N ASP A 334 -10.69 -20.15 -8.45
CA ASP A 334 -10.38 -21.22 -9.40
C ASP A 334 -8.92 -21.67 -9.22
N PRO A 335 -8.65 -22.95 -8.97
CA PRO A 335 -7.31 -23.43 -8.66
C PRO A 335 -6.33 -23.37 -9.82
N ASP A 336 -6.83 -23.37 -11.06
CA ASP A 336 -5.99 -23.36 -12.26
C ASP A 336 -5.68 -21.94 -12.74
N THR A 337 -6.58 -21.00 -12.46
CA THR A 337 -6.48 -19.62 -12.96
C THR A 337 -6.22 -18.58 -11.87
N GLY A 338 -6.42 -18.92 -10.60
CA GLY A 338 -6.32 -17.96 -9.51
C GLY A 338 -7.42 -16.89 -9.49
N ARG A 339 -8.47 -17.03 -10.33
CA ARG A 339 -9.53 -16.01 -10.44
C ARG A 339 -10.76 -16.38 -9.61
N PRO A 340 -11.49 -15.40 -9.09
CA PRO A 340 -12.76 -15.64 -8.41
C PRO A 340 -13.82 -16.09 -9.42
N VAL A 341 -14.67 -17.06 -8.98
CA VAL A 341 -15.77 -17.67 -9.74
C VAL A 341 -17.12 -17.32 -9.12
#